data_d1e9358cbe8d425b1cf866167a8c2820
#
_entry.id   d1e9358cbe8d425b1cf866167a8c2820
#
_cell.length_a   1.000
_cell.length_b   1.000
_cell.length_c   1.000
_cell.angle_alpha   90.00
_cell.angle_beta   90.00
_cell.angle_gamma   90.00
#
_symmetry.space_group_name_H-M   'P 1'
#
loop_
_entity.id
_entity.type
_entity.pdbx_description
1 polymer ?
#
loop_
_entity_poly.entity_id
_entity_poly.type
_entity_poly.pdbx_seq_one_letter_code
_entity_poly.pdbx_strand_id
1 'polypeptide(L)' 'MALNLSNDELLTTTRSVRKRLDFDKPVPREVLMECLELALQAPTGSNAQGWQWVFVDDPAKKKALADIYRAN' A
#
# COMPACT_ATOMS: atom_id res chain seq x y z
N MET A 1 14.86 -1.33 -2.48
CA MET A 1 13.72 -0.42 -2.71
C MET A 1 13.43 -0.28 -4.20
N ALA A 2 12.18 -0.25 -4.57
CA ALA A 2 11.79 -0.04 -5.96
C ALA A 2 12.09 1.37 -6.46
N LEU A 3 12.20 2.35 -5.56
CA LEU A 3 12.54 3.73 -5.87
C LEU A 3 13.84 4.10 -5.18
N ASN A 4 14.77 4.71 -5.93
CA ASN A 4 16.06 5.12 -5.41
C ASN A 4 16.07 6.62 -5.15
N LEU A 5 15.27 7.06 -4.19
CA LEU A 5 15.18 8.46 -3.80
C LEU A 5 16.09 8.73 -2.60
N SER A 6 16.70 9.90 -2.57
CA SER A 6 17.38 10.39 -1.37
C SER A 6 16.35 10.68 -0.27
N ASN A 7 16.82 10.80 0.97
CA ASN A 7 15.92 11.13 2.08
C ASN A 7 15.20 12.47 1.84
N ASP A 8 15.92 13.46 1.34
CA ASP A 8 15.31 14.78 1.07
C ASP A 8 14.29 14.71 -0.06
N GLU A 9 14.59 13.98 -1.13
CA GLU A 9 13.65 13.79 -2.22
C GLU A 9 12.38 13.09 -1.75
N LEU A 10 12.52 12.05 -0.94
CA LEU A 10 11.39 11.32 -0.40
C LEU A 10 10.50 12.23 0.44
N LEU A 11 11.08 12.97 1.37
CA LEU A 11 10.33 13.81 2.30
C LEU A 11 9.67 15.01 1.60
N THR A 12 10.31 15.55 0.56
CA THR A 12 9.82 16.75 -0.10
C THR A 12 8.86 16.48 -1.25
N THR A 13 8.85 15.26 -1.80
CA THR A 13 8.03 14.93 -2.97
C THR A 13 6.89 13.95 -2.70
N THR A 14 6.79 13.43 -1.47
CA THR A 14 5.71 12.52 -1.11
C THR A 14 4.35 13.21 -1.23
N ARG A 15 3.42 12.57 -1.92
CA ARG A 15 2.07 13.08 -2.14
C ARG A 15 1.08 11.93 -2.11
N SER A 16 -0.15 12.22 -1.71
CA SER A 16 -1.25 11.27 -1.87
C SER A 16 -1.80 11.41 -3.28
N VAL A 17 -1.73 10.33 -4.06
CA VAL A 17 -2.23 10.31 -5.43
C VAL A 17 -3.53 9.51 -5.44
N ARG A 18 -4.62 10.14 -5.91
CA ARG A 18 -5.95 9.51 -5.90
C ARG A 18 -6.59 9.44 -7.29
N LYS A 19 -6.31 10.40 -8.17
CA LYS A 19 -7.00 10.54 -9.45
C LYS A 19 -6.17 10.14 -10.67
N ARG A 20 -4.87 9.99 -10.52
CA ARG A 20 -3.95 9.69 -11.62
C ARG A 20 -3.26 8.34 -11.43
N LEU A 21 -4.00 7.38 -10.92
CA LEU A 21 -3.48 6.03 -10.74
C LEU A 21 -3.45 5.30 -12.08
N ASP A 22 -2.38 4.58 -12.33
CA ASP A 22 -2.24 3.74 -13.51
C ASP A 22 -2.85 2.36 -13.21
N PHE A 23 -4.07 2.14 -13.66
CA PHE A 23 -4.79 0.89 -13.41
C PHE A 23 -4.34 -0.25 -14.33
N ASP A 24 -3.61 0.06 -15.39
CA ASP A 24 -3.18 -0.94 -16.37
C ASP A 24 -1.84 -1.56 -16.01
N LYS A 25 -1.10 -0.95 -15.11
CA LYS A 25 0.22 -1.43 -14.70
C LYS A 25 0.09 -2.35 -13.50
N PRO A 26 0.42 -3.65 -13.64
CA PRO A 26 0.38 -4.56 -12.51
C PRO A 26 1.47 -4.20 -11.49
N VAL A 27 1.19 -4.45 -10.22
CA VAL A 27 2.16 -4.24 -9.14
C VAL A 27 2.84 -5.59 -8.86
N PRO A 28 4.17 -5.68 -9.03
CA PRO A 28 4.88 -6.92 -8.70
C PRO A 28 4.74 -7.27 -7.22
N ARG A 29 4.60 -8.56 -6.93
CA ARG A 29 4.45 -9.03 -5.56
C ARG A 29 5.65 -8.64 -4.69
N GLU A 30 6.85 -8.66 -5.26
CA GLU A 30 8.07 -8.30 -4.54
C GLU A 30 8.03 -6.87 -4.02
N VAL A 31 7.44 -5.95 -4.79
CA VAL A 31 7.29 -4.56 -4.38
C VAL A 31 6.32 -4.44 -3.21
N LEU A 32 5.20 -5.18 -3.24
CA LEU A 32 4.24 -5.21 -2.15
C LEU A 32 4.88 -5.74 -0.87
N MET A 33 5.63 -6.81 -0.96
CA MET A 33 6.29 -7.41 0.20
C MET A 33 7.36 -6.50 0.78
N GLU A 34 8.10 -5.81 -0.07
CA GLU A 34 9.09 -4.81 0.34
C GLU A 34 8.44 -3.66 1.11
N CYS A 35 7.32 -3.15 0.59
CA CYS A 35 6.56 -2.09 1.27
C CYS A 35 6.01 -2.56 2.61
N LEU A 36 5.52 -3.80 2.68
CA LEU A 36 5.02 -4.37 3.93
C LEU A 36 6.14 -4.47 4.98
N GLU A 37 7.32 -4.92 4.58
CA GLU A 37 8.47 -4.99 5.48
C GLU A 37 8.77 -3.63 6.11
N LEU A 38 8.74 -2.58 5.30
CA LEU A 38 8.94 -1.22 5.79
C LEU A 38 7.81 -0.78 6.72
N ALA A 39 6.57 -1.11 6.39
CA ALA A 39 5.41 -0.75 7.19
C ALA A 39 5.42 -1.40 8.57
N LEU A 40 5.98 -2.59 8.69
CA LEU A 40 6.06 -3.30 9.97
C LEU A 40 6.95 -2.61 11.00
N GLN A 41 7.74 -1.63 10.58
CA GLN A 41 8.56 -0.82 11.50
C GLN A 41 7.77 0.30 12.17
N ALA A 42 6.52 0.53 11.77
CA ALA A 42 5.70 1.59 12.36
C ALA A 42 5.45 1.32 13.84
N PRO A 43 5.50 2.36 14.68
CA PRO A 43 5.21 2.20 16.10
C PRO A 43 3.73 1.91 16.34
N THR A 44 3.46 1.16 17.41
CA THR A 44 2.08 0.85 17.83
C THR A 44 1.92 1.15 19.30
N GLY A 45 0.68 1.24 19.76
CA GLY A 45 0.37 1.40 21.17
C GLY A 45 1.04 0.29 22.00
N SER A 46 1.85 0.67 22.99
CA SER A 46 2.64 -0.24 23.82
C SER A 46 3.50 -1.22 23.02
N ASN A 47 3.82 -0.88 21.78
CA ASN A 47 4.57 -1.74 20.86
C ASN A 47 3.96 -3.14 20.72
N ALA A 48 2.63 -3.23 20.75
CA ALA A 48 1.91 -4.50 20.70
C ALA A 48 2.06 -5.21 19.34
N GLN A 49 2.27 -4.44 18.26
CA GLN A 49 2.45 -4.96 16.90
C GLN A 49 1.35 -5.93 16.48
N GLY A 50 0.10 -5.60 16.85
CA GLY A 50 -1.06 -6.44 16.60
C GLY A 50 -1.62 -6.39 15.17
N TRP A 51 -0.84 -5.89 14.23
CA TRP A 51 -1.26 -5.76 12.83
C TRP A 51 -1.49 -7.11 12.18
N GLN A 52 -2.54 -7.18 11.38
CA GLN A 52 -2.77 -8.30 10.48
C GLN A 52 -2.97 -7.73 9.09
N TRP A 53 -2.32 -8.32 8.09
CA TRP A 53 -2.27 -7.78 6.75
C TRP A 53 -2.86 -8.77 5.76
N VAL A 54 -3.77 -8.27 4.93
CA VAL A 54 -4.39 -9.06 3.86
C VAL A 54 -4.22 -8.30 2.55
N PHE A 55 -3.60 -8.96 1.57
CA PHE A 55 -3.49 -8.44 0.22
C PHE A 55 -4.55 -9.06 -0.66
N VAL A 56 -5.29 -8.23 -1.38
CA VAL A 56 -6.32 -8.68 -2.30
C VAL A 56 -5.91 -8.26 -3.71
N ASP A 57 -5.52 -9.23 -4.52
CA ASP A 57 -5.11 -9.01 -5.91
C ASP A 57 -6.02 -9.68 -6.94
N ASP A 58 -6.95 -10.51 -6.51
CA ASP A 58 -7.95 -11.14 -7.38
C ASP A 58 -8.97 -10.09 -7.84
N PRO A 59 -9.15 -9.87 -9.16
CA PRO A 59 -10.08 -8.87 -9.67
C PRO A 59 -11.50 -9.05 -9.17
N ALA A 60 -11.99 -10.28 -9.04
CA ALA A 60 -13.34 -10.54 -8.56
C ALA A 60 -13.52 -10.13 -7.10
N LYS A 61 -12.52 -10.39 -6.25
CA LYS A 61 -12.55 -10.01 -4.85
C LYS A 61 -12.42 -8.50 -4.67
N LYS A 62 -11.59 -7.86 -5.49
CA LYS A 62 -11.47 -6.39 -5.49
C LYS A 62 -12.81 -5.74 -5.84
N LYS A 63 -13.50 -6.28 -6.83
CA LYS A 63 -14.81 -5.77 -7.24
C LYS A 63 -15.83 -5.93 -6.12
N ALA A 64 -15.84 -7.08 -5.45
CA ALA A 64 -16.76 -7.34 -4.34
C ALA A 64 -16.54 -6.34 -3.20
N LEU A 65 -15.28 -6.06 -2.85
CA LEU A 65 -14.95 -5.06 -1.84
C LEU A 65 -15.38 -3.66 -2.27
N ALA A 66 -15.15 -3.30 -3.53
CA ALA A 66 -15.54 -2.00 -4.05
C ALA A 66 -17.06 -1.81 -4.02
N ASP A 67 -17.82 -2.85 -4.34
CA ASP A 67 -19.27 -2.80 -4.31
C ASP A 67 -19.78 -2.58 -2.88
N ILE A 68 -19.19 -3.26 -1.90
CA ILE A 68 -19.52 -3.05 -0.49
C ILE A 68 -19.22 -1.62 -0.06
N TYR A 69 -18.08 -1.11 -0.45
CA TYR A 69 -17.68 0.26 -0.13
C TYR A 69 -18.66 1.29 -0.69
N ARG A 70 -19.09 1.10 -1.94
CA ARG A 70 -20.04 2.03 -2.59
C ARG A 70 -21.42 1.98 -2.00
N ALA A 71 -21.82 0.84 -1.43
CA ALA A 71 -23.13 0.67 -0.81
C ALA A 71 -23.26 1.40 0.53
N ASN A 72 -22.13 1.73 1.14
CA ASN A 72 -22.10 2.47 2.38
C ASN A 72 -21.87 3.96 2.08
#